data_839ccc2fa70db6e332f4a91af8aa25aa
#
_entry.id   839ccc2fa70db6e332f4a91af8aa25aa
#
_cell.length_a   1.000
_cell.length_b   1.000
_cell.length_c   1.000
_cell.angle_alpha   90.00
_cell.angle_beta   90.00
_cell.angle_gamma   90.00
#
_symmetry.space_group_name_H-M   'P 1'
#
loop_
_entity.id
_entity.type
_entity.pdbx_description
1 polymer ?
#
loop_
_entity_poly.entity_id
_entity_poly.type
_entity_poly.pdbx_seq_one_letter_code
_entity_poly.pdbx_strand_id
1 'polypeptide(L)'
;PKKVMVTLSRGSSNFRDHYWLDLDTKKTTLVAREPSIKNEQVAGRLFDHNGVLKGFSTYTTKGPDMGLVNSFYLYNQDGSFEKINSCRHQAACFTPLRFDIDNTTLLGVGQAVQPDGSILNETDTNALWAYDTINREFTEMIYHDPDFDLSAPLQGSGYLRMWFDNNSTAGTELFGFSYQAEKTKKIYFDNYFASINKSLEAVFEGYQVSISDWSSDLSKFLVRVSSSFDPGTSWFFDSTNGNLVQVSAPSRPWLDDYEMAKTEPFTYTARDGLKLHGYITLPV
;
A
#
# COMPACT_ATOMS: atom_id res chain seq x y z
N PRO A 1 4.22 13.52 -18.31
CA PRO A 1 5.60 13.72 -17.89
C PRO A 1 6.56 13.35 -19.02
N LYS A 2 7.59 14.19 -19.26
CA LYS A 2 8.62 13.91 -20.27
C LYS A 2 9.70 12.96 -19.79
N LYS A 3 9.70 12.60 -18.50
CA LYS A 3 10.67 11.71 -17.88
C LYS A 3 9.96 10.64 -17.07
N VAL A 4 10.50 9.43 -17.10
CA VAL A 4 10.07 8.30 -16.26
C VAL A 4 11.27 7.76 -15.49
N MET A 5 11.03 7.30 -14.26
CA MET A 5 12.07 6.63 -13.50
C MET A 5 12.17 5.16 -13.95
N VAL A 6 13.37 4.74 -14.28
CA VAL A 6 13.65 3.35 -14.67
C VAL A 6 14.72 2.77 -13.77
N THR A 7 14.62 1.48 -13.51
CA THR A 7 15.59 0.73 -12.71
C THR A 7 16.40 -0.17 -13.63
N LEU A 8 17.70 -0.03 -13.59
CA LEU A 8 18.63 -0.81 -14.42
C LEU A 8 19.60 -1.60 -13.55
N SER A 9 19.82 -2.86 -13.89
CA SER A 9 20.81 -3.70 -13.22
C SER A 9 22.23 -3.32 -13.67
N ARG A 10 23.16 -3.18 -12.72
CA ARG A 10 24.56 -2.90 -12.96
C ARG A 10 25.37 -4.21 -13.01
N GLY A 11 25.72 -4.66 -14.21
CA GLY A 11 26.58 -5.83 -14.42
C GLY A 11 25.98 -7.14 -13.90
N SER A 12 26.47 -7.70 -12.81
CA SER A 12 25.90 -8.89 -12.17
C SER A 12 24.70 -8.51 -11.31
N SER A 13 23.58 -8.94 -11.67
CA SER A 13 22.22 -9.07 -11.13
C SER A 13 21.80 -8.49 -9.77
N ASN A 14 22.68 -8.10 -8.86
CA ASN A 14 22.31 -7.79 -7.49
C ASN A 14 22.18 -6.30 -7.17
N PHE A 15 22.63 -5.40 -8.04
CA PHE A 15 22.56 -3.96 -7.84
C PHE A 15 21.65 -3.32 -8.87
N ARG A 16 20.69 -2.56 -8.40
CA ARG A 16 19.68 -1.88 -9.20
C ARG A 16 19.80 -0.37 -9.02
N ASP A 17 20.45 0.28 -9.98
CA ASP A 17 20.55 1.74 -10.00
C ASP A 17 19.30 2.37 -10.62
N HIS A 18 18.91 3.55 -10.18
CA HIS A 18 17.75 4.30 -10.64
C HIS A 18 18.15 5.45 -11.54
N TYR A 19 17.47 5.61 -12.65
CA TYR A 19 17.74 6.63 -13.66
C TYR A 19 16.45 7.33 -14.07
N TRP A 20 16.53 8.62 -14.36
CA TRP A 20 15.54 9.29 -15.18
C TRP A 20 15.77 8.94 -16.64
N LEU A 21 14.77 8.40 -17.32
CA LEU A 21 14.72 8.23 -18.76
C LEU A 21 13.93 9.40 -19.34
N ASP A 22 14.57 10.23 -20.14
CA ASP A 22 13.92 11.26 -20.93
C ASP A 22 13.24 10.62 -22.14
N LEU A 23 11.92 10.79 -22.27
CA LEU A 23 11.13 10.11 -23.30
C LEU A 23 11.35 10.70 -24.70
N ASP A 24 11.73 11.99 -24.79
CA ASP A 24 11.99 12.65 -26.06
C ASP A 24 13.38 12.30 -26.60
N THR A 25 14.39 12.41 -25.76
CA THR A 25 15.80 12.19 -26.14
C THR A 25 16.27 10.77 -25.97
N LYS A 26 15.51 9.93 -25.25
CA LYS A 26 15.85 8.54 -24.86
C LYS A 26 17.17 8.42 -24.07
N LYS A 27 17.61 9.51 -23.45
CA LYS A 27 18.80 9.53 -22.61
C LYS A 27 18.44 9.21 -21.16
N THR A 28 19.35 8.52 -20.49
CA THR A 28 19.24 8.22 -19.06
C THR A 28 20.16 9.11 -18.23
N THR A 29 19.69 9.57 -17.09
CA THR A 29 20.47 10.30 -16.09
C THR A 29 20.38 9.57 -14.77
N LEU A 30 21.51 9.26 -14.15
CA LEU A 30 21.56 8.59 -12.85
C LEU A 30 20.86 9.44 -11.79
N VAL A 31 19.93 8.84 -11.07
CA VAL A 31 19.23 9.44 -9.92
C VAL A 31 19.87 8.96 -8.62
N ALA A 32 19.96 7.66 -8.45
CA ALA A 32 20.50 7.06 -7.24
C ALA A 32 21.14 5.71 -7.54
N ARG A 33 22.26 5.45 -6.86
CA ARG A 33 22.84 4.12 -6.80
C ARG A 33 22.21 3.31 -5.68
N GLU A 34 22.08 2.01 -5.91
CA GLU A 34 21.63 1.12 -4.86
C GLU A 34 22.65 1.12 -3.70
N PRO A 35 22.21 1.36 -2.46
CA PRO A 35 23.10 1.29 -1.30
C PRO A 35 23.59 -0.15 -1.11
N SER A 36 24.80 -0.28 -0.58
CA SER A 36 25.41 -1.58 -0.28
C SER A 36 25.65 -1.69 1.21
N ILE A 37 25.03 -2.68 1.84
CA ILE A 37 25.19 -2.97 3.26
C ILE A 37 25.69 -4.40 3.39
N LYS A 38 26.69 -4.58 4.24
CA LYS A 38 27.28 -5.90 4.48
C LYS A 38 26.26 -6.88 5.03
N ASN A 39 26.08 -8.00 4.35
CA ASN A 39 25.16 -9.09 4.71
C ASN A 39 23.66 -8.75 4.63
N GLU A 40 23.26 -7.62 4.08
CA GLU A 40 21.87 -7.24 3.87
C GLU A 40 21.60 -7.07 2.37
N GLN A 41 20.37 -7.37 1.94
CA GLN A 41 19.90 -7.15 0.57
C GLN A 41 18.82 -6.06 0.58
N VAL A 42 18.92 -5.12 -0.36
CA VAL A 42 17.93 -4.05 -0.49
C VAL A 42 16.62 -4.63 -1.01
N ALA A 43 15.54 -4.44 -0.26
CA ALA A 43 14.18 -4.88 -0.58
C ALA A 43 13.36 -3.76 -1.20
N GLY A 44 13.31 -2.58 -0.56
CA GLY A 44 12.55 -1.42 -0.96
C GLY A 44 13.37 -0.16 -1.05
N ARG A 45 12.91 0.82 -1.82
CA ARG A 45 13.50 2.15 -1.95
C ARG A 45 12.39 3.17 -1.82
N LEU A 46 12.64 4.20 -1.03
CA LEU A 46 11.71 5.27 -0.73
C LEU A 46 12.18 6.55 -1.38
N PHE A 47 11.47 6.95 -2.41
CA PHE A 47 11.68 8.23 -3.08
C PHE A 47 10.65 9.23 -2.58
N ASP A 48 11.05 10.48 -2.42
CA ASP A 48 10.12 11.58 -2.24
C ASP A 48 9.42 11.95 -3.56
N HIS A 49 8.47 12.87 -3.51
CA HIS A 49 7.73 13.30 -4.71
C HIS A 49 8.59 14.03 -5.75
N ASN A 50 9.78 14.49 -5.37
CA ASN A 50 10.77 15.09 -6.28
C ASN A 50 11.66 14.02 -6.93
N GLY A 51 11.49 12.74 -6.57
CA GLY A 51 12.30 11.64 -7.06
C GLY A 51 13.67 11.54 -6.40
N VAL A 52 13.84 12.12 -5.21
CA VAL A 52 15.06 11.97 -4.41
C VAL A 52 14.95 10.72 -3.55
N LEU A 53 15.96 9.87 -3.58
CA LEU A 53 16.03 8.70 -2.71
C LEU A 53 16.29 9.16 -1.27
N LYS A 54 15.28 9.00 -0.40
CA LYS A 54 15.31 9.41 1.00
C LYS A 54 15.54 8.26 1.97
N GLY A 55 15.24 7.03 1.56
CA GLY A 55 15.39 5.88 2.43
C GLY A 55 15.32 4.57 1.65
N PHE A 56 15.60 3.48 2.34
CA PHE A 56 15.50 2.15 1.79
C PHE A 56 15.28 1.12 2.90
N SER A 57 14.67 0.00 2.54
CA SER A 57 14.56 -1.18 3.40
C SER A 57 15.47 -2.28 2.92
N THR A 58 15.92 -3.10 3.86
CA THR A 58 16.74 -4.28 3.58
C THR A 58 16.16 -5.50 4.28
N TYR A 59 16.63 -6.66 3.87
CA TYR A 59 16.44 -7.89 4.60
C TYR A 59 17.74 -8.69 4.71
N THR A 60 17.85 -9.49 5.76
CA THR A 60 18.91 -10.48 5.94
C THR A 60 18.34 -11.79 6.47
N THR A 61 18.87 -12.90 6.00
CA THR A 61 18.57 -14.24 6.53
C THR A 61 19.54 -14.67 7.62
N LYS A 62 20.51 -13.81 7.98
CA LYS A 62 21.55 -14.06 8.99
C LYS A 62 21.21 -13.46 10.35
N GLY A 63 19.93 -13.24 10.63
CA GLY A 63 19.47 -12.78 11.93
C GLY A 63 19.67 -13.82 13.03
N PRO A 64 19.43 -13.46 14.29
CA PRO A 64 19.39 -14.41 15.40
C PRO A 64 18.46 -15.58 15.05
N ASP A 65 18.86 -16.79 15.37
CA ASP A 65 18.11 -18.02 15.08
C ASP A 65 17.87 -18.26 13.58
N MET A 66 18.72 -17.74 12.70
CA MET A 66 18.57 -17.85 11.24
C MET A 66 17.26 -17.28 10.68
N GLY A 67 16.59 -16.42 11.44
CA GLY A 67 15.35 -15.75 11.03
C GLY A 67 15.59 -14.62 10.05
N LEU A 68 14.56 -14.31 9.25
CA LEU A 68 14.54 -13.15 8.38
C LEU A 68 14.41 -11.87 9.24
N VAL A 69 15.32 -10.94 9.05
CA VAL A 69 15.30 -9.61 9.70
C VAL A 69 15.15 -8.55 8.64
N ASN A 70 14.16 -7.68 8.82
CA ASN A 70 13.95 -6.48 8.02
C ASN A 70 14.54 -5.28 8.74
N SER A 71 15.18 -4.39 8.01
CA SER A 71 15.71 -3.13 8.53
C SER A 71 15.29 -1.98 7.64
N PHE A 72 15.11 -0.82 8.24
CA PHE A 72 14.77 0.40 7.53
C PHE A 72 15.83 1.47 7.80
N TYR A 73 16.25 2.17 6.73
CA TYR A 73 17.29 3.18 6.73
C TYR A 73 16.79 4.49 6.12
N LEU A 74 17.22 5.62 6.69
CA LEU A 74 17.01 6.94 6.11
C LEU A 74 18.34 7.61 5.81
N TYR A 75 18.39 8.33 4.69
CA TYR A 75 19.53 9.18 4.35
C TYR A 75 19.54 10.46 5.17
N ASN A 76 20.74 10.87 5.53
CA ASN A 76 21.05 12.18 6.11
C ASN A 76 21.35 13.20 5.00
N GLN A 77 21.39 14.47 5.34
CA GLN A 77 21.67 15.54 4.39
C GLN A 77 23.07 15.46 3.75
N ASP A 78 24.03 14.85 4.45
CA ASP A 78 25.39 14.64 3.95
C ASP A 78 25.56 13.42 3.02
N GLY A 79 24.44 12.71 2.77
CA GLY A 79 24.41 11.50 1.93
C GLY A 79 24.81 10.22 2.67
N SER A 80 25.16 10.27 3.92
CA SER A 80 25.22 9.09 4.79
C SER A 80 23.82 8.56 5.09
N PHE A 81 23.70 7.37 5.65
CA PHE A 81 22.41 6.82 6.07
C PHE A 81 22.54 6.13 7.42
N GLU A 82 21.44 6.14 8.16
CA GLU A 82 21.36 5.49 9.46
C GLU A 82 20.18 4.51 9.51
N LYS A 83 20.33 3.48 10.34
CA LYS A 83 19.30 2.49 10.59
C LYS A 83 18.28 3.07 11.58
N ILE A 84 17.04 3.16 11.16
CA ILE A 84 15.95 3.67 11.98
C ILE A 84 15.33 2.57 12.82
N ASN A 85 15.07 1.40 12.21
CA ASN A 85 14.60 0.23 12.94
C ASN A 85 15.13 -1.06 12.33
N SER A 86 14.98 -2.15 13.08
CA SER A 86 15.33 -3.50 12.64
C SER A 86 14.52 -4.50 13.44
N CYS A 87 13.81 -5.39 12.75
CA CYS A 87 12.94 -6.36 13.40
C CYS A 87 12.85 -7.68 12.66
N ARG A 88 12.47 -8.72 13.38
CA ARG A 88 12.17 -10.02 12.78
C ARG A 88 10.96 -9.91 11.86
N HIS A 89 10.97 -10.67 10.78
CA HIS A 89 9.97 -10.61 9.71
C HIS A 89 8.51 -10.70 10.19
N GLN A 90 8.24 -11.39 11.27
CA GLN A 90 6.89 -11.56 11.84
C GLN A 90 6.61 -10.60 13.01
N ALA A 91 7.57 -9.78 13.39
CA ALA A 91 7.34 -8.78 14.41
C ALA A 91 6.57 -7.61 13.81
N ALA A 92 5.65 -7.05 14.57
CA ALA A 92 4.79 -5.92 14.19
C ALA A 92 5.56 -4.58 14.12
N CYS A 93 6.61 -4.52 13.32
CA CYS A 93 7.42 -3.31 13.15
C CYS A 93 6.86 -2.37 12.12
N PHE A 94 7.19 -1.09 12.30
CA PHE A 94 6.90 -0.07 11.30
C PHE A 94 7.56 -0.41 9.96
N THR A 95 6.71 -0.58 8.95
CA THR A 95 7.11 -0.77 7.55
C THR A 95 6.74 0.49 6.78
N PRO A 96 7.73 1.26 6.32
CA PRO A 96 7.49 2.48 5.57
C PRO A 96 6.86 2.17 4.21
N LEU A 97 5.90 2.99 3.79
CA LEU A 97 5.17 2.84 2.53
C LEU A 97 5.52 3.94 1.54
N ARG A 98 5.35 5.21 1.90
CA ARG A 98 5.68 6.36 1.05
C ARG A 98 5.73 7.66 1.84
N PHE A 99 6.31 8.68 1.22
CA PHE A 99 6.26 10.04 1.73
C PHE A 99 4.88 10.68 1.50
N ASP A 100 4.48 11.51 2.44
CA ASP A 100 3.36 12.41 2.28
C ASP A 100 3.77 13.62 1.40
N ILE A 101 2.82 14.49 1.08
CA ILE A 101 2.97 15.65 0.21
C ILE A 101 4.14 16.57 0.61
N ASP A 102 4.42 16.69 1.88
CA ASP A 102 5.48 17.54 2.44
C ASP A 102 6.91 17.04 2.19
N ASN A 103 7.08 15.79 1.70
CA ASN A 103 8.36 15.11 1.49
C ASN A 103 9.21 14.93 2.77
N THR A 104 8.60 15.12 3.94
CA THR A 104 9.24 14.97 5.26
C THR A 104 8.52 13.99 6.15
N THR A 105 7.21 13.89 6.01
CA THR A 105 6.39 12.89 6.70
C THR A 105 6.39 11.57 5.93
N LEU A 106 6.74 10.50 6.60
CA LEU A 106 6.74 9.15 6.04
C LEU A 106 5.55 8.36 6.59
N LEU A 107 4.67 7.93 5.70
CA LEU A 107 3.55 7.07 6.05
C LEU A 107 4.00 5.60 6.06
N GLY A 108 3.57 4.86 7.07
CA GLY A 108 3.90 3.44 7.19
C GLY A 108 2.97 2.69 8.13
N VAL A 109 3.03 1.38 8.10
CA VAL A 109 2.19 0.49 8.92
C VAL A 109 3.02 -0.36 9.86
N GLY A 110 2.46 -0.68 11.01
CA GLY A 110 3.08 -1.52 12.03
C GLY A 110 2.92 -0.93 13.42
N GLN A 111 3.82 -1.32 14.33
CA GLN A 111 3.95 -0.71 15.65
C GLN A 111 4.99 0.41 15.62
N ALA A 112 4.74 1.46 16.38
CA ALA A 112 5.67 2.60 16.49
C ALA A 112 6.80 2.28 17.48
N VAL A 113 7.75 1.46 17.07
CA VAL A 113 8.91 1.07 17.87
C VAL A 113 9.92 2.22 17.90
N GLN A 114 10.17 2.75 19.10
CA GLN A 114 11.12 3.81 19.35
C GLN A 114 12.57 3.30 19.30
N PRO A 115 13.59 4.18 19.17
CA PRO A 115 14.99 3.78 19.16
C PRO A 115 15.46 3.04 20.44
N ASP A 116 14.83 3.30 21.57
CA ASP A 116 15.09 2.62 22.84
C ASP A 116 14.39 1.26 22.97
N GLY A 117 13.62 0.86 21.96
CA GLY A 117 12.86 -0.39 21.91
C GLY A 117 11.47 -0.33 22.54
N SER A 118 11.07 0.80 23.13
CA SER A 118 9.70 1.02 23.61
C SER A 118 8.72 1.15 22.44
N ILE A 119 7.44 0.87 22.68
CA ILE A 119 6.37 1.00 21.67
C ILE A 119 5.47 2.15 22.07
N LEU A 120 5.35 3.13 21.18
CA LEU A 120 4.45 4.27 21.38
C LEU A 120 3.01 3.82 21.10
N ASN A 121 2.09 4.02 22.07
CA ASN A 121 0.69 3.64 21.96
C ASN A 121 0.51 2.21 21.43
N GLU A 122 1.06 1.24 22.17
CA GLU A 122 1.01 -0.19 21.83
C GLU A 122 -0.43 -0.65 21.55
N THR A 123 -0.62 -1.35 20.44
CA THR A 123 -1.90 -1.91 19.99
C THR A 123 -1.74 -3.38 19.64
N ASP A 124 -2.82 -4.17 19.79
CA ASP A 124 -2.79 -5.59 19.42
C ASP A 124 -2.64 -5.80 17.91
N THR A 125 -3.11 -4.84 17.11
CA THR A 125 -3.04 -4.86 15.65
C THR A 125 -2.16 -3.75 15.11
N ASN A 126 -1.63 -3.92 13.90
CA ASN A 126 -0.83 -2.91 13.22
C ASN A 126 -1.65 -1.68 12.85
N ALA A 127 -1.10 -0.50 13.10
CA ALA A 127 -1.70 0.80 12.79
C ALA A 127 -1.02 1.48 11.60
N LEU A 128 -1.68 2.48 11.03
CA LEU A 128 -1.10 3.43 10.08
C LEU A 128 -0.53 4.62 10.86
N TRP A 129 0.73 4.92 10.65
CA TRP A 129 1.49 5.94 11.35
C TRP A 129 2.07 6.99 10.41
N ALA A 130 2.19 8.21 10.93
CA ALA A 130 3.07 9.25 10.41
C ALA A 130 4.39 9.27 11.19
N TYR A 131 5.50 9.33 10.46
CA TYR A 131 6.85 9.42 11.01
C TYR A 131 7.55 10.65 10.42
N ASP A 132 7.99 11.56 11.27
CA ASP A 132 8.79 12.72 10.89
C ASP A 132 10.23 12.28 10.61
N THR A 133 10.65 12.41 9.36
CA THR A 133 12.00 12.00 8.95
C THR A 133 13.07 13.02 9.30
N ILE A 134 12.72 14.25 9.68
CA ILE A 134 13.65 15.29 10.12
C ILE A 134 13.98 15.10 11.60
N ASN A 135 12.95 15.02 12.45
CA ASN A 135 13.08 14.87 13.89
C ASN A 135 13.29 13.41 14.32
N ARG A 136 13.11 12.45 13.41
CA ARG A 136 13.29 11.01 13.64
C ARG A 136 12.35 10.45 14.70
N GLU A 137 11.08 10.84 14.65
CA GLU A 137 10.08 10.44 15.63
C GLU A 137 8.73 10.14 14.99
N PHE A 138 7.93 9.28 15.65
CA PHE A 138 6.53 9.08 15.30
C PHE A 138 5.71 10.26 15.81
N THR A 139 4.89 10.84 14.94
CA THR A 139 4.11 12.04 15.26
C THR A 139 2.65 11.73 15.52
N GLU A 140 2.06 10.83 14.75
CA GLU A 140 0.62 10.58 14.80
C GLU A 140 0.30 9.12 14.44
N MET A 141 -0.63 8.52 15.19
CA MET A 141 -1.35 7.32 14.77
C MET A 141 -2.55 7.77 13.93
N ILE A 142 -2.44 7.66 12.61
CA ILE A 142 -3.47 8.12 11.66
C ILE A 142 -4.71 7.25 11.74
N TYR A 143 -4.51 5.94 11.86
CA TYR A 143 -5.62 5.00 11.92
C TYR A 143 -5.20 3.67 12.55
N HIS A 144 -6.12 3.08 13.31
CA HIS A 144 -6.02 1.78 13.92
C HIS A 144 -7.37 1.05 13.86
N ASP A 145 -7.37 -0.23 13.50
CA ASP A 145 -8.52 -1.11 13.60
C ASP A 145 -8.25 -2.12 14.72
N PRO A 146 -9.10 -2.19 15.78
CA PRO A 146 -8.84 -3.05 16.92
C PRO A 146 -8.97 -4.55 16.60
N ASP A 147 -9.66 -4.92 15.52
CA ASP A 147 -9.93 -6.31 15.14
C ASP A 147 -9.04 -6.80 13.99
N PHE A 148 -8.43 -5.91 13.20
CA PHE A 148 -7.72 -6.26 11.96
C PHE A 148 -6.41 -5.50 11.78
N ASP A 149 -5.36 -6.24 11.41
CA ASP A 149 -4.08 -5.66 11.06
C ASP A 149 -4.14 -4.82 9.77
N LEU A 150 -3.53 -3.64 9.82
CA LEU A 150 -3.13 -2.97 8.61
C LEU A 150 -1.80 -3.57 8.15
N SER A 151 -1.79 -4.22 6.97
CA SER A 151 -0.64 -4.96 6.49
C SER A 151 0.08 -4.21 5.37
N ALA A 152 1.41 -4.18 5.45
CA ALA A 152 2.26 -3.71 4.36
C ALA A 152 2.31 -4.74 3.21
N PRO A 153 2.59 -4.32 1.97
CA PRO A 153 2.64 -5.20 0.80
C PRO A 153 3.57 -6.40 0.90
N LEU A 154 4.58 -6.35 1.78
CA LEU A 154 5.58 -7.41 1.95
C LEU A 154 5.16 -8.52 2.94
N GLN A 155 4.01 -8.36 3.63
CA GLN A 155 3.61 -9.25 4.73
C GLN A 155 2.51 -10.25 4.36
N GLY A 156 2.10 -10.34 3.09
CA GLY A 156 1.09 -11.31 2.64
C GLY A 156 -0.13 -10.71 1.96
N SER A 157 -1.25 -11.45 1.92
CA SER A 157 -2.44 -11.16 1.12
C SER A 157 -3.43 -10.18 1.77
N GLY A 158 -3.01 -9.00 2.14
CA GLY A 158 -3.93 -8.06 2.79
C GLY A 158 -3.44 -6.62 2.70
N TYR A 159 -3.10 -6.19 1.50
CA TYR A 159 -2.43 -4.90 1.31
C TYR A 159 -3.26 -3.72 1.74
N LEU A 160 -2.65 -2.83 2.53
CA LEU A 160 -3.08 -1.45 2.60
C LEU A 160 -2.92 -0.82 1.22
N ARG A 161 -4.01 -0.40 0.60
CA ARG A 161 -4.00 0.33 -0.65
C ARG A 161 -4.37 1.78 -0.38
N MET A 162 -3.44 2.68 -0.59
CA MET A 162 -3.63 4.12 -0.43
C MET A 162 -4.06 4.77 -1.75
N TRP A 163 -4.94 5.77 -1.67
CA TRP A 163 -5.37 6.60 -2.80
C TRP A 163 -4.86 8.02 -2.59
N PHE A 164 -4.19 8.55 -3.59
CA PHE A 164 -3.59 9.87 -3.55
C PHE A 164 -4.04 10.72 -4.72
N ASP A 165 -4.10 12.02 -4.51
CA ASP A 165 -4.21 12.96 -5.63
C ASP A 165 -3.00 12.80 -6.56
N ASN A 166 -3.28 12.47 -7.82
CA ASN A 166 -2.25 12.35 -8.86
C ASN A 166 -2.02 13.70 -9.57
N ASN A 167 -2.58 14.79 -9.08
CA ASN A 167 -2.40 16.12 -9.66
C ASN A 167 -0.98 16.61 -9.36
N SER A 168 -0.10 16.48 -10.36
CA SER A 168 1.35 16.69 -10.26
C SER A 168 1.78 18.14 -9.94
N THR A 169 0.86 19.09 -9.85
CA THR A 169 1.17 20.49 -9.61
C THR A 169 1.00 20.94 -8.17
N ALA A 170 0.26 20.19 -7.35
CA ALA A 170 -0.05 20.54 -5.96
C ALA A 170 0.47 19.54 -4.94
N GLY A 171 1.16 18.48 -5.38
CA GLY A 171 1.55 17.37 -4.50
C GLY A 171 0.48 16.26 -4.47
N THR A 172 0.71 15.24 -3.66
CA THR A 172 -0.13 14.05 -3.60
C THR A 172 -0.78 13.92 -2.23
N GLU A 173 -1.92 14.58 -2.05
CA GLU A 173 -2.72 14.45 -0.83
C GLU A 173 -3.30 13.03 -0.73
N LEU A 174 -3.33 12.47 0.46
CA LEU A 174 -3.92 11.16 0.74
C LEU A 174 -5.44 11.29 0.80
N PHE A 175 -6.15 10.78 -0.20
CA PHE A 175 -7.62 10.74 -0.23
C PHE A 175 -8.22 9.71 0.73
N GLY A 176 -7.48 8.66 0.99
CA GLY A 176 -7.90 7.56 1.82
C GLY A 176 -7.13 6.28 1.55
N PHE A 177 -7.59 5.20 2.14
CA PHE A 177 -6.99 3.89 1.95
C PHE A 177 -8.01 2.77 2.15
N SER A 178 -7.67 1.58 1.68
CA SER A 178 -8.40 0.35 1.97
C SER A 178 -7.46 -0.72 2.53
N TYR A 179 -8.01 -1.60 3.34
CA TYR A 179 -7.31 -2.76 3.88
C TYR A 179 -8.24 -3.97 3.95
N GLN A 180 -7.66 -5.15 4.08
CA GLN A 180 -8.42 -6.38 4.17
C GLN A 180 -8.81 -6.64 5.63
N ALA A 181 -10.12 -6.63 5.86
CA ALA A 181 -10.77 -7.13 7.05
C ALA A 181 -11.57 -8.39 6.67
N GLU A 182 -12.72 -8.67 7.27
CA GLU A 182 -13.65 -9.70 6.77
C GLU A 182 -14.05 -9.43 5.31
N LYS A 183 -14.29 -8.17 5.01
CA LYS A 183 -14.37 -7.63 3.65
C LYS A 183 -13.39 -6.46 3.55
N THR A 184 -13.09 -6.01 2.35
CA THR A 184 -12.27 -4.81 2.18
C THR A 184 -12.95 -3.62 2.85
N LYS A 185 -12.33 -3.09 3.91
CA LYS A 185 -12.72 -1.83 4.53
C LYS A 185 -12.06 -0.66 3.82
N LYS A 186 -12.75 0.46 3.74
CA LYS A 186 -12.30 1.68 3.07
C LYS A 186 -12.46 2.85 4.02
N ILE A 187 -11.40 3.62 4.18
CA ILE A 187 -11.35 4.84 4.98
C ILE A 187 -11.07 6.00 4.04
N TYR A 188 -11.86 7.05 4.14
CA TYR A 188 -11.77 8.22 3.27
C TYR A 188 -11.46 9.47 4.09
N PHE A 189 -10.51 10.25 3.62
CA PHE A 189 -10.19 11.60 4.10
C PHE A 189 -10.79 12.67 3.17
N ASP A 190 -10.93 12.36 1.88
CA ASP A 190 -11.59 13.22 0.91
C ASP A 190 -13.07 12.89 0.75
N ASN A 191 -13.94 13.88 0.94
CA ASN A 191 -15.39 13.72 0.90
C ASN A 191 -15.93 13.47 -0.50
N TYR A 192 -15.29 14.05 -1.54
CA TYR A 192 -15.74 13.85 -2.92
C TYR A 192 -15.45 12.43 -3.37
N PHE A 193 -14.22 11.96 -3.13
CA PHE A 193 -13.83 10.59 -3.44
C PHE A 193 -14.70 9.56 -2.68
N ALA A 194 -15.04 9.84 -1.42
CA ALA A 194 -16.00 9.06 -0.63
C ALA A 194 -17.37 8.99 -1.28
N SER A 195 -17.88 10.14 -1.75
CA SER A 195 -19.21 10.23 -2.37
C SER A 195 -19.30 9.45 -3.69
N ILE A 196 -18.26 9.52 -4.50
CA ILE A 196 -18.13 8.74 -5.75
C ILE A 196 -18.17 7.24 -5.44
N ASN A 197 -17.36 6.78 -4.49
CA ASN A 197 -17.35 5.36 -4.14
C ASN A 197 -18.71 4.89 -3.60
N LYS A 198 -19.35 5.67 -2.73
CA LYS A 198 -20.69 5.35 -2.20
C LYS A 198 -21.75 5.26 -3.30
N SER A 199 -21.71 6.17 -4.27
CA SER A 199 -22.62 6.15 -5.41
C SER A 199 -22.44 4.88 -6.26
N LEU A 200 -21.20 4.49 -6.52
CA LEU A 200 -20.87 3.27 -7.25
C LEU A 200 -21.27 2.00 -6.48
N GLU A 201 -21.07 1.96 -5.17
CA GLU A 201 -21.52 0.84 -4.32
C GLU A 201 -23.04 0.69 -4.31
N ALA A 202 -23.78 1.79 -4.39
CA ALA A 202 -25.25 1.74 -4.50
C ALA A 202 -25.74 1.18 -5.85
N VAL A 203 -24.97 1.42 -6.92
CA VAL A 203 -25.28 0.85 -8.26
C VAL A 203 -24.98 -0.67 -8.30
N PHE A 204 -23.90 -1.10 -7.65
CA PHE A 204 -23.44 -2.48 -7.65
C PHE A 204 -23.69 -3.16 -6.30
N GLU A 205 -24.93 -3.15 -5.86
CA GLU A 205 -25.32 -3.75 -4.58
C GLU A 205 -24.93 -5.24 -4.53
N GLY A 206 -24.32 -5.66 -3.44
CA GLY A 206 -23.85 -7.04 -3.23
C GLY A 206 -22.48 -7.35 -3.85
N TYR A 207 -21.89 -6.42 -4.57
CA TYR A 207 -20.55 -6.54 -5.13
C TYR A 207 -19.52 -5.72 -4.35
N GLN A 208 -18.27 -6.12 -4.45
CA GLN A 208 -17.15 -5.32 -4.04
C GLN A 208 -16.77 -4.36 -5.18
N VAL A 209 -16.90 -3.07 -4.92
CA VAL A 209 -16.50 -2.00 -5.83
C VAL A 209 -15.11 -1.51 -5.45
N SER A 210 -14.21 -1.34 -6.41
CA SER A 210 -12.86 -0.82 -6.17
C SER A 210 -12.49 0.17 -7.27
N ILE A 211 -12.31 1.44 -6.91
CA ILE A 211 -11.76 2.44 -7.82
C ILE A 211 -10.28 2.08 -8.06
N SER A 212 -9.94 1.79 -9.31
CA SER A 212 -8.59 1.33 -9.70
C SER A 212 -7.72 2.45 -10.24
N ASP A 213 -8.32 3.47 -10.85
CA ASP A 213 -7.63 4.63 -11.40
C ASP A 213 -8.60 5.79 -11.60
N TRP A 214 -8.09 7.02 -11.79
CA TRP A 214 -8.88 8.23 -12.01
C TRP A 214 -8.13 9.29 -12.80
N SER A 215 -8.88 10.18 -13.45
CA SER A 215 -8.31 11.34 -14.13
C SER A 215 -7.83 12.41 -13.12
N SER A 216 -6.87 13.23 -13.52
CA SER A 216 -6.29 14.27 -12.65
C SER A 216 -7.30 15.31 -12.15
N ASP A 217 -8.40 15.49 -12.87
CA ASP A 217 -9.51 16.39 -12.50
C ASP A 217 -10.60 15.67 -11.68
N LEU A 218 -10.39 14.39 -11.33
CA LEU A 218 -11.34 13.55 -10.61
C LEU A 218 -12.72 13.45 -11.26
N SER A 219 -12.81 13.67 -12.58
CA SER A 219 -14.07 13.56 -13.32
C SER A 219 -14.33 12.16 -13.88
N LYS A 220 -13.30 11.34 -14.06
CA LYS A 220 -13.37 10.03 -14.69
C LYS A 220 -12.68 8.98 -13.83
N PHE A 221 -13.30 7.81 -13.73
CA PHE A 221 -12.85 6.72 -12.88
C PHE A 221 -12.86 5.39 -13.61
N LEU A 222 -11.83 4.57 -13.39
CA LEU A 222 -11.85 3.15 -13.69
C LEU A 222 -12.24 2.39 -12.43
N VAL A 223 -13.25 1.55 -12.56
CA VAL A 223 -13.88 0.86 -11.45
C VAL A 223 -13.82 -0.64 -11.70
N ARG A 224 -13.35 -1.40 -10.74
CA ARG A 224 -13.42 -2.86 -10.71
C ARG A 224 -14.57 -3.28 -9.83
N VAL A 225 -15.45 -4.12 -10.36
CA VAL A 225 -16.60 -4.70 -9.67
C VAL A 225 -16.42 -6.21 -9.64
N SER A 226 -16.48 -6.84 -8.47
CA SER A 226 -16.31 -8.29 -8.31
C SER A 226 -17.00 -8.78 -7.04
N SER A 227 -17.15 -10.11 -6.93
CA SER A 227 -17.68 -10.75 -5.72
C SER A 227 -17.03 -12.11 -5.50
N SER A 228 -17.40 -12.82 -4.45
CA SER A 228 -16.97 -14.22 -4.24
C SER A 228 -17.55 -15.19 -5.26
N PHE A 229 -18.63 -14.80 -5.92
CA PHE A 229 -19.34 -15.60 -6.91
C PHE A 229 -19.21 -15.07 -8.36
N ASP A 230 -18.52 -13.94 -8.55
CA ASP A 230 -18.31 -13.29 -9.84
C ASP A 230 -16.85 -12.80 -9.92
N PRO A 231 -16.05 -13.28 -10.90
CA PRO A 231 -14.64 -12.88 -11.08
C PRO A 231 -14.49 -11.41 -11.43
N GLY A 232 -15.59 -10.76 -11.81
CA GLY A 232 -15.73 -9.32 -11.95
C GLY A 232 -15.37 -8.76 -13.32
N THR A 233 -15.81 -7.53 -13.48
CA THR A 233 -15.69 -6.70 -14.67
C THR A 233 -15.10 -5.33 -14.34
N SER A 234 -14.58 -4.64 -15.35
CA SER A 234 -14.10 -3.27 -15.22
C SER A 234 -15.04 -2.32 -15.94
N TRP A 235 -15.23 -1.16 -15.31
CA TRP A 235 -16.16 -0.13 -15.75
C TRP A 235 -15.47 1.22 -15.84
N PHE A 236 -15.89 2.03 -16.77
CA PHE A 236 -15.56 3.43 -16.85
C PHE A 236 -16.73 4.25 -16.33
N PHE A 237 -16.47 5.15 -15.40
CA PHE A 237 -17.45 6.06 -14.85
C PHE A 237 -17.05 7.51 -15.09
N ASP A 238 -17.97 8.30 -15.68
CA ASP A 238 -17.84 9.74 -15.86
C ASP A 238 -18.78 10.44 -14.88
N SER A 239 -18.23 11.05 -13.83
CA SER A 239 -18.99 11.69 -12.76
C SER A 239 -19.67 12.99 -13.22
N THR A 240 -19.26 13.58 -14.35
CA THR A 240 -19.84 14.84 -14.85
C THR A 240 -21.25 14.66 -15.42
N ASN A 241 -21.55 13.47 -15.92
CA ASN A 241 -22.83 13.15 -16.55
C ASN A 241 -23.48 11.86 -16.02
N GLY A 242 -22.81 11.16 -15.09
CA GLY A 242 -23.28 9.90 -14.51
C GLY A 242 -23.17 8.70 -15.46
N ASN A 243 -22.45 8.81 -16.58
CA ASN A 243 -22.30 7.74 -17.53
C ASN A 243 -21.42 6.61 -17.00
N LEU A 244 -21.94 5.40 -17.00
CA LEU A 244 -21.26 4.20 -16.52
C LEU A 244 -21.25 3.14 -17.64
N VAL A 245 -20.06 2.80 -18.13
CA VAL A 245 -19.86 1.89 -19.26
C VAL A 245 -18.93 0.76 -18.90
N GLN A 246 -19.35 -0.47 -19.15
CA GLN A 246 -18.47 -1.64 -19.00
C GLN A 246 -17.38 -1.60 -20.08
N VAL A 247 -16.11 -1.66 -19.65
CA VAL A 247 -14.94 -1.57 -20.55
C VAL A 247 -14.18 -2.87 -20.68
N SER A 248 -14.48 -3.86 -19.85
CA SER A 248 -13.93 -5.22 -19.99
C SER A 248 -15.02 -6.28 -19.98
N ALA A 249 -14.86 -7.29 -20.82
CA ALA A 249 -15.62 -8.53 -20.68
C ALA A 249 -15.25 -9.24 -19.38
N PRO A 250 -16.11 -10.11 -18.84
CA PRO A 250 -15.74 -10.99 -17.74
C PRO A 250 -14.47 -11.77 -18.08
N SER A 251 -13.55 -11.85 -17.13
CA SER A 251 -12.27 -12.57 -17.35
C SER A 251 -12.46 -14.08 -17.51
N ARG A 252 -13.60 -14.59 -17.09
CA ARG A 252 -13.97 -16.02 -17.12
C ARG A 252 -15.43 -16.18 -17.54
N PRO A 253 -15.78 -15.90 -18.81
CA PRO A 253 -17.18 -15.91 -19.28
C PRO A 253 -17.87 -17.28 -19.17
N TRP A 254 -17.09 -18.37 -19.14
CA TRP A 254 -17.64 -19.72 -18.96
C TRP A 254 -18.22 -19.98 -17.57
N LEU A 255 -17.97 -19.12 -16.59
CA LEU A 255 -18.56 -19.22 -15.26
C LEU A 255 -20.03 -18.80 -15.25
N ASP A 256 -20.48 -18.07 -16.27
CA ASP A 256 -21.89 -17.65 -16.39
C ASP A 256 -22.85 -18.88 -16.57
N ASP A 257 -22.27 -20.03 -17.00
CA ASP A 257 -23.02 -21.30 -17.13
C ASP A 257 -23.18 -22.04 -15.78
N TYR A 258 -22.59 -21.54 -14.71
CA TYR A 258 -22.58 -22.18 -13.40
C TYR A 258 -23.15 -21.25 -12.33
N GLU A 259 -23.97 -21.81 -11.44
CA GLU A 259 -24.36 -21.11 -10.22
C GLU A 259 -23.21 -21.19 -9.20
N MET A 260 -22.62 -20.04 -8.89
CA MET A 260 -21.47 -19.94 -8.00
C MET A 260 -21.91 -19.69 -6.55
N ALA A 261 -21.36 -20.48 -5.65
CA ALA A 261 -21.63 -20.33 -4.23
C ALA A 261 -21.10 -18.99 -3.66
N LYS A 262 -21.90 -18.36 -2.83
CA LYS A 262 -21.50 -17.14 -2.10
C LYS A 262 -20.66 -17.49 -0.90
N THR A 263 -19.61 -16.72 -0.68
CA THR A 263 -18.80 -16.80 0.52
C THR A 263 -19.23 -15.70 1.49
N GLU A 264 -19.57 -16.07 2.71
CA GLU A 264 -20.00 -15.14 3.75
C GLU A 264 -19.03 -15.17 4.93
N PRO A 265 -18.66 -14.00 5.50
CA PRO A 265 -17.88 -13.96 6.72
C PRO A 265 -18.74 -14.38 7.91
N PHE A 266 -18.13 -15.04 8.88
CA PHE A 266 -18.73 -15.32 10.16
C PHE A 266 -17.71 -15.16 11.28
N THR A 267 -18.20 -14.96 12.49
CA THR A 267 -17.38 -14.81 13.69
C THR A 267 -17.84 -15.79 14.75
N TYR A 268 -16.91 -16.36 15.49
CA TYR A 268 -17.23 -17.15 16.67
C TYR A 268 -16.20 -16.91 17.78
N THR A 269 -16.59 -17.20 19.02
CA THR A 269 -15.71 -17.08 20.18
C THR A 269 -15.14 -18.44 20.51
N ALA A 270 -13.82 -18.54 20.54
CA ALA A 270 -13.12 -19.74 20.96
C ALA A 270 -13.25 -20.00 22.47
N ARG A 271 -12.84 -21.18 22.94
CA ARG A 271 -12.99 -21.58 24.35
C ARG A 271 -12.22 -20.70 25.34
N ASP A 272 -11.14 -20.08 24.88
CA ASP A 272 -10.31 -19.15 25.64
C ASP A 272 -10.80 -17.71 25.61
N GLY A 273 -11.95 -17.46 24.93
CA GLY A 273 -12.55 -16.14 24.77
C GLY A 273 -12.08 -15.37 23.56
N LEU A 274 -11.14 -15.89 22.76
CA LEU A 274 -10.64 -15.24 21.55
C LEU A 274 -11.73 -15.19 20.47
N LYS A 275 -11.96 -14.01 19.91
CA LYS A 275 -12.84 -13.81 18.76
C LYS A 275 -12.13 -14.25 17.49
N LEU A 276 -12.67 -15.22 16.79
CA LEU A 276 -12.13 -15.77 15.55
C LEU A 276 -13.00 -15.40 14.38
N HIS A 277 -12.37 -15.00 13.28
CA HIS A 277 -12.99 -14.64 12.02
C HIS A 277 -12.81 -15.77 11.01
N GLY A 278 -13.85 -16.08 10.27
CA GLY A 278 -13.82 -17.14 9.26
C GLY A 278 -14.71 -16.83 8.08
N TYR A 279 -14.65 -17.69 7.08
CA TYR A 279 -15.51 -17.61 5.89
C TYR A 279 -16.19 -18.96 5.70
N ILE A 280 -17.45 -18.90 5.32
CA ILE A 280 -18.23 -20.08 4.96
C ILE A 280 -18.70 -19.98 3.52
N THR A 281 -18.52 -21.04 2.76
CA THR A 281 -19.07 -21.21 1.41
C THR A 281 -19.88 -22.47 1.41
N LEU A 282 -21.19 -22.34 1.25
CA LEU A 282 -22.10 -23.49 1.20
C LEU A 282 -22.38 -23.84 -0.27
N PRO A 283 -22.47 -25.13 -0.60
CA PRO A 283 -22.86 -25.56 -1.95
C PRO A 283 -24.23 -24.98 -2.34
N VAL A 284 -24.40 -24.66 -3.62
CA VAL A 284 -25.69 -24.29 -4.24
C VAL A 284 -26.44 -25.52 -4.68
#